data_22efa1c3ef0fbb1a3fc928a941d17ea2
#
_entry.id   22efa1c3ef0fbb1a3fc928a941d17ea2
#
_cell.length_a   1.000
_cell.length_b   1.000
_cell.length_c   1.000
_cell.angle_alpha   90.00
_cell.angle_beta   90.00
_cell.angle_gamma   90.00
#
_symmetry.space_group_name_H-M   'P 1'
#
loop_
_entity.id
_entity.type
_entity.pdbx_description
1 polymer ?
#
loop_
_entity_poly.entity_id
_entity_poly.type
_entity_poly.pdbx_seq_one_letter_code
_entity_poly.pdbx_strand_id
1 'polypeptide(L)'
;MLAGCATPPPASDPEALAEYRATNDPAEPFNRAMFDVHQAIDSAILRPINVAYRWLPPPVRGSVSSILGNIRTPVVLLNDMLQGDPVRAGNTLGRFFINTTLGLGGIFDVADRRFGVPVHYEDFGQTLATFGIHEGPFLFLPILGPSNLRDLAGLGVDTAAQPLTWFGQGLAVNVLSGVRGGAVVLDNRDYYFDVIDDM
;
A
#
# COMPACT_ATOMS: atom_id res chain seq x y z
N MET A 1 22.52 -12.53 -21.09
CA MET A 1 21.94 -13.86 -21.29
C MET A 1 21.89 -14.59 -19.95
N LEU A 2 20.78 -14.51 -19.23
CA LEU A 2 20.50 -15.42 -18.13
C LEU A 2 19.03 -15.80 -18.25
N ALA A 3 18.79 -16.87 -19.00
CA ALA A 3 17.55 -17.61 -18.93
C ALA A 3 17.58 -18.41 -17.62
N GLY A 4 17.36 -17.73 -16.49
CA GLY A 4 17.02 -18.36 -15.23
C GLY A 4 15.56 -18.75 -15.28
N CYS A 5 15.22 -19.82 -15.98
CA CYS A 5 13.94 -20.47 -15.74
C CYS A 5 13.95 -20.95 -14.30
N ALA A 6 12.91 -20.66 -13.55
CA ALA A 6 12.66 -21.24 -12.24
C ALA A 6 12.55 -22.76 -12.40
N THR A 7 13.68 -23.45 -12.35
CA THR A 7 13.72 -24.90 -12.45
C THR A 7 13.48 -25.41 -11.02
N PRO A 8 12.41 -26.16 -10.78
CA PRO A 8 12.17 -26.71 -9.46
C PRO A 8 13.39 -27.51 -9.01
N PRO A 9 13.79 -27.42 -7.73
CA PRO A 9 14.85 -28.21 -7.17
C PRO A 9 14.63 -29.72 -7.42
N PRO A 10 15.69 -30.53 -7.49
CA PRO A 10 15.55 -31.95 -7.73
C PRO A 10 14.76 -32.60 -6.58
N ALA A 11 13.98 -33.64 -6.91
CA ALA A 11 13.19 -34.37 -5.92
C ALA A 11 14.02 -35.04 -4.81
N SER A 12 15.34 -35.11 -4.99
CA SER A 12 16.31 -35.59 -4.00
C SER A 12 16.59 -34.57 -2.88
N ASP A 13 16.15 -33.33 -3.03
CA ASP A 13 16.26 -32.27 -2.01
C ASP A 13 14.85 -31.82 -1.59
N PRO A 14 14.24 -32.51 -0.61
CA PRO A 14 12.87 -32.22 -0.20
C PRO A 14 12.74 -30.86 0.52
N GLU A 15 13.79 -30.36 1.15
CA GLU A 15 13.78 -29.08 1.85
C GLU A 15 13.77 -27.92 0.85
N ALA A 16 14.67 -27.92 -0.13
CA ALA A 16 14.69 -26.93 -1.19
C ALA A 16 13.41 -26.97 -2.03
N LEU A 17 12.82 -28.15 -2.23
CA LEU A 17 11.56 -28.29 -2.94
C LEU A 17 10.37 -27.73 -2.13
N ALA A 18 10.40 -27.88 -0.82
CA ALA A 18 9.39 -27.31 0.07
C ALA A 18 9.48 -25.78 0.09
N GLU A 19 10.68 -25.23 0.18
CA GLU A 19 10.94 -23.78 0.10
C GLU A 19 10.50 -23.20 -1.25
N TYR A 20 10.86 -23.85 -2.36
CA TYR A 20 10.42 -23.47 -3.71
C TYR A 20 8.90 -23.43 -3.84
N ARG A 21 8.20 -24.43 -3.26
CA ARG A 21 6.74 -24.48 -3.27
C ARG A 21 6.11 -23.43 -2.35
N ALA A 22 6.76 -23.13 -1.23
CA ALA A 22 6.32 -22.10 -0.29
C ALA A 22 6.43 -20.69 -0.89
N THR A 23 7.42 -20.45 -1.75
CA THR A 23 7.60 -19.16 -2.45
C THR A 23 6.45 -18.88 -3.43
N ASN A 24 5.79 -19.92 -3.95
CA ASN A 24 4.63 -19.81 -4.87
C ASN A 24 4.83 -18.80 -6.01
N ASP A 25 6.01 -18.84 -6.64
CA ASP A 25 6.36 -17.94 -7.76
C ASP A 25 6.43 -18.69 -9.11
N PRO A 26 5.28 -19.12 -9.68
CA PRO A 26 5.26 -19.75 -10.98
C PRO A 26 5.60 -18.82 -12.14
N ALA A 27 5.56 -17.49 -11.90
CA ALA A 27 5.82 -16.45 -12.87
C ALA A 27 7.21 -15.80 -12.65
N GLU A 28 8.16 -16.48 -12.01
CA GLU A 28 9.49 -15.95 -11.68
C GLU A 28 10.16 -15.17 -12.82
N PRO A 29 10.22 -15.65 -14.09
CA PRO A 29 10.85 -14.91 -15.17
C PRO A 29 10.16 -13.56 -15.45
N PHE A 30 8.84 -13.52 -15.34
CA PHE A 30 8.06 -12.28 -15.46
C PHE A 30 8.34 -11.36 -14.26
N ASN A 31 8.31 -11.88 -13.05
CA ASN A 31 8.53 -11.12 -11.83
C ASN A 31 9.93 -10.52 -11.77
N ARG A 32 10.95 -11.25 -12.24
CA ARG A 32 12.32 -10.72 -12.40
C ARG A 32 12.39 -9.57 -13.41
N ALA A 33 11.75 -9.72 -14.56
CA ALA A 33 11.70 -8.65 -15.55
C ALA A 33 10.98 -7.40 -15.01
N MET A 34 9.89 -7.57 -14.27
CA MET A 34 9.17 -6.46 -13.62
C MET A 34 9.99 -5.81 -12.50
N PHE A 35 10.77 -6.60 -11.78
CA PHE A 35 11.73 -6.08 -10.80
C PHE A 35 12.82 -5.23 -11.45
N ASP A 36 13.38 -5.66 -12.57
CA ASP A 36 14.37 -4.87 -13.32
C ASP A 36 13.78 -3.55 -13.83
N VAL A 37 12.53 -3.57 -14.32
CA VAL A 37 11.79 -2.36 -14.69
C VAL A 37 11.57 -1.46 -13.47
N HIS A 38 11.17 -2.03 -12.32
CA HIS A 38 11.04 -1.29 -11.07
C HIS A 38 12.35 -0.61 -10.67
N GLN A 39 13.47 -1.33 -10.69
CA GLN A 39 14.80 -0.80 -10.38
C GLN A 39 15.19 0.38 -11.28
N ALA A 40 14.89 0.27 -12.57
CA ALA A 40 15.14 1.36 -13.52
C ALA A 40 14.29 2.61 -13.20
N ILE A 41 12.99 2.43 -12.93
CA ILE A 41 12.09 3.51 -12.52
C ILE A 41 12.53 4.08 -11.16
N ASP A 42 12.89 3.23 -10.23
CA ASP A 42 13.34 3.63 -8.90
C ASP A 42 14.58 4.53 -8.98
N SER A 43 15.62 4.06 -9.65
CA SER A 43 16.87 4.79 -9.74
C SER A 43 16.74 6.10 -10.50
N ALA A 44 15.94 6.12 -11.59
CA ALA A 44 15.83 7.27 -12.47
C ALA A 44 14.81 8.33 -11.98
N ILE A 45 13.76 7.90 -11.25
CA ILE A 45 12.61 8.75 -10.96
C ILE A 45 12.29 8.76 -9.46
N LEU A 46 12.00 7.60 -8.85
CA LEU A 46 11.45 7.57 -7.49
C LEU A 46 12.49 8.01 -6.45
N ARG A 47 13.72 7.53 -6.57
CA ARG A 47 14.80 7.86 -5.64
C ARG A 47 15.14 9.35 -5.63
N PRO A 48 15.39 10.04 -6.76
CA PRO A 48 15.63 11.48 -6.75
C PRO A 48 14.46 12.29 -6.19
N ILE A 49 13.22 11.92 -6.53
CA ILE A 49 12.03 12.59 -5.99
C ILE A 49 11.91 12.37 -4.49
N ASN A 50 12.16 11.14 -4.00
CA ASN A 50 12.12 10.84 -2.58
C ASN A 50 13.19 11.60 -1.79
N VAL A 51 14.41 11.71 -2.32
CA VAL A 51 15.46 12.55 -1.71
C VAL A 51 14.99 14.02 -1.57
N ALA A 52 14.35 14.56 -2.61
CA ALA A 52 13.79 15.91 -2.53
C ALA A 52 12.63 16.01 -1.52
N TYR A 53 11.76 14.99 -1.44
CA TYR A 53 10.68 14.90 -0.46
C TYR A 53 11.22 14.89 0.98
N ARG A 54 12.33 14.20 1.24
CA ARG A 54 12.99 14.15 2.56
C ARG A 54 13.62 15.48 2.99
N TRP A 55 13.79 16.46 2.11
CA TRP A 55 14.16 17.81 2.50
C TRP A 55 13.04 18.56 3.25
N LEU A 56 11.79 18.10 3.13
CA LEU A 56 10.70 18.64 3.92
C LEU A 56 10.91 18.31 5.40
N PRO A 57 10.65 19.27 6.31
CA PRO A 57 10.71 19.01 7.74
C PRO A 57 9.79 17.85 8.16
N PRO A 58 10.21 17.01 9.14
CA PRO A 58 9.39 15.87 9.59
C PRO A 58 7.92 16.19 9.91
N PRO A 59 7.58 17.34 10.54
CA PRO A 59 6.17 17.67 10.76
C PRO A 59 5.35 17.84 9.48
N VAL A 60 5.98 18.34 8.39
CA VAL A 60 5.32 18.53 7.10
C VAL A 60 5.06 17.17 6.45
N ARG A 61 6.06 16.27 6.46
CA ARG A 61 5.91 14.90 5.97
C ARG A 61 4.82 14.15 6.75
N GLY A 62 4.82 14.26 8.09
CA GLY A 62 3.78 13.71 8.94
C GLY A 62 2.38 14.26 8.62
N SER A 63 2.27 15.53 8.23
CA SER A 63 0.98 16.09 7.78
C SER A 63 0.54 15.52 6.44
N VAL A 64 1.46 15.27 5.51
CA VAL A 64 1.15 14.60 4.24
C VAL A 64 0.60 13.20 4.51
N SER A 65 1.30 12.41 5.32
CA SER A 65 0.87 11.06 5.73
C SER A 65 -0.52 11.07 6.38
N SER A 66 -0.75 12.01 7.31
CA SER A 66 -2.04 12.15 8.00
C SER A 66 -3.19 12.49 7.04
N ILE A 67 -2.98 13.40 6.08
CA ILE A 67 -3.96 13.74 5.05
C ILE A 67 -4.28 12.51 4.17
N LEU A 68 -3.25 11.80 3.71
CA LEU A 68 -3.41 10.62 2.87
C LEU A 68 -4.18 9.52 3.62
N GLY A 69 -3.85 9.29 4.89
CA GLY A 69 -4.58 8.40 5.79
C GLY A 69 -6.05 8.79 5.94
N ASN A 70 -6.32 10.08 6.16
CA ASN A 70 -7.70 10.58 6.30
C ASN A 70 -8.51 10.42 5.01
N ILE A 71 -7.89 10.64 3.84
CA ILE A 71 -8.52 10.40 2.53
C ILE A 71 -8.79 8.90 2.31
N ARG A 72 -7.96 8.01 2.82
CA ARG A 72 -8.13 6.55 2.72
C ARG A 72 -9.19 6.00 3.68
N THR A 73 -9.56 6.73 4.71
CA THR A 73 -10.49 6.27 5.76
C THR A 73 -11.78 5.65 5.25
N PRO A 74 -12.47 6.15 4.19
CA PRO A 74 -13.68 5.51 3.68
C PRO A 74 -13.46 4.08 3.19
N VAL A 75 -12.29 3.79 2.61
CA VAL A 75 -11.91 2.45 2.15
C VAL A 75 -11.62 1.54 3.36
N VAL A 76 -10.86 2.03 4.34
CA VAL A 76 -10.60 1.30 5.58
C VAL A 76 -11.90 0.97 6.30
N LEU A 77 -12.80 1.95 6.46
CA LEU A 77 -14.11 1.75 7.09
C LEU A 77 -14.94 0.68 6.38
N LEU A 78 -14.96 0.71 5.04
CA LEU A 78 -15.67 -0.30 4.26
C LEU A 78 -15.12 -1.70 4.55
N ASN A 79 -13.81 -1.84 4.59
CA ASN A 79 -13.14 -3.13 4.84
C ASN A 79 -13.34 -3.60 6.29
N ASP A 80 -13.26 -2.72 7.29
CA ASP A 80 -13.60 -3.03 8.69
C ASP A 80 -15.02 -3.60 8.80
N MET A 81 -15.99 -2.96 8.12
CA MET A 81 -17.38 -3.41 8.10
C MET A 81 -17.55 -4.76 7.41
N LEU A 82 -16.91 -4.97 6.28
CA LEU A 82 -16.97 -6.23 5.53
C LEU A 82 -16.32 -7.38 6.30
N GLN A 83 -15.29 -7.09 7.08
CA GLN A 83 -14.64 -8.07 7.97
C GLN A 83 -15.44 -8.35 9.23
N GLY A 84 -16.50 -7.58 9.49
CA GLY A 84 -17.38 -7.76 10.65
C GLY A 84 -16.76 -7.29 11.97
N ASP A 85 -15.84 -6.32 11.92
CA ASP A 85 -15.22 -5.73 13.11
C ASP A 85 -15.83 -4.35 13.43
N PRO A 86 -16.91 -4.31 14.24
CA PRO A 86 -17.58 -3.04 14.58
C PRO A 86 -16.72 -2.14 15.47
N VAL A 87 -15.76 -2.69 16.21
CA VAL A 87 -14.87 -1.91 17.07
C VAL A 87 -13.88 -1.14 16.22
N ARG A 88 -13.25 -1.81 15.26
CA ARG A 88 -12.35 -1.14 14.30
C ARG A 88 -13.12 -0.13 13.45
N ALA A 89 -14.27 -0.51 12.91
CA ALA A 89 -15.13 0.40 12.15
C ALA A 89 -15.50 1.66 12.95
N GLY A 90 -15.83 1.51 14.24
CA GLY A 90 -16.08 2.63 15.16
C GLY A 90 -14.87 3.53 15.36
N ASN A 91 -13.69 2.93 15.56
CA ASN A 91 -12.43 3.67 15.69
C ASN A 91 -12.08 4.42 14.39
N THR A 92 -12.22 3.77 13.25
CA THR A 92 -11.99 4.38 11.93
C THR A 92 -12.90 5.57 11.70
N LEU A 93 -14.19 5.41 11.98
CA LEU A 93 -15.18 6.49 11.85
C LEU A 93 -14.88 7.65 12.80
N GLY A 94 -14.56 7.34 14.07
CA GLY A 94 -14.16 8.33 15.07
C GLY A 94 -12.93 9.12 14.66
N ARG A 95 -11.89 8.42 14.20
CA ARG A 95 -10.69 9.06 13.65
C ARG A 95 -11.00 10.01 12.50
N PHE A 96 -11.83 9.56 11.55
CA PHE A 96 -12.24 10.38 10.42
C PHE A 96 -12.87 11.70 10.85
N PHE A 97 -13.85 11.64 11.76
CA PHE A 97 -14.52 12.85 12.26
C PHE A 97 -13.57 13.75 13.05
N ILE A 98 -12.77 13.19 13.94
CA ILE A 98 -11.81 13.96 14.75
C ILE A 98 -10.78 14.64 13.86
N ASN A 99 -10.16 13.90 12.95
CA ASN A 99 -9.10 14.42 12.09
C ASN A 99 -9.64 15.38 11.03
N THR A 100 -10.86 15.16 10.54
CA THR A 100 -11.49 16.08 9.58
C THR A 100 -11.88 17.40 10.23
N THR A 101 -12.41 17.37 11.46
CA THR A 101 -12.88 18.59 12.17
C THR A 101 -11.75 19.26 12.94
N LEU A 102 -11.21 18.59 13.96
CA LEU A 102 -10.17 19.15 14.85
C LEU A 102 -8.79 19.09 14.21
N GLY A 103 -8.55 18.16 13.30
CA GLY A 103 -7.30 17.99 12.57
C GLY A 103 -7.22 18.78 11.25
N LEU A 104 -8.15 19.71 10.99
CA LEU A 104 -8.17 20.56 9.79
C LEU A 104 -8.13 19.74 8.48
N GLY A 105 -9.10 18.83 8.30
CA GLY A 105 -9.16 17.97 7.12
C GLY A 105 -8.14 16.83 7.10
N GLY A 106 -7.52 16.53 8.25
CA GLY A 106 -6.52 15.47 8.38
C GLY A 106 -5.08 15.95 8.32
N ILE A 107 -4.82 17.27 8.29
CA ILE A 107 -3.45 17.82 8.39
C ILE A 107 -2.77 17.37 9.70
N PHE A 108 -3.54 17.30 10.79
CA PHE A 108 -3.06 16.83 12.07
C PHE A 108 -3.77 15.55 12.48
N ASP A 109 -3.01 14.53 12.89
CA ASP A 109 -3.57 13.32 13.49
C ASP A 109 -3.90 13.57 14.96
N VAL A 110 -5.02 14.24 15.18
CA VAL A 110 -5.52 14.58 16.52
C VAL A 110 -6.09 13.34 17.21
N ALA A 111 -6.67 12.41 16.44
CA ALA A 111 -7.26 11.18 16.96
C ALA A 111 -6.22 10.32 17.70
N ASP A 112 -5.05 10.14 17.12
CA ASP A 112 -3.96 9.42 17.77
C ASP A 112 -3.33 10.25 18.89
N ARG A 113 -2.89 11.48 18.60
CA ARG A 113 -2.09 12.29 19.52
C ARG A 113 -2.83 12.75 20.78
N ARG A 114 -4.16 12.94 20.72
CA ARG A 114 -4.95 13.47 21.83
C ARG A 114 -5.94 12.47 22.44
N PHE A 115 -6.42 11.54 21.63
CA PHE A 115 -7.42 10.58 22.07
C PHE A 115 -6.87 9.15 22.16
N GLY A 116 -5.63 8.90 21.73
CA GLY A 116 -5.00 7.60 21.81
C GLY A 116 -5.65 6.54 20.93
N VAL A 117 -6.29 6.96 19.83
CA VAL A 117 -6.91 6.07 18.85
C VAL A 117 -5.90 5.88 17.69
N PRO A 118 -5.11 4.79 17.68
CA PRO A 118 -4.06 4.60 16.69
C PRO A 118 -4.62 4.38 15.29
N VAL A 119 -3.81 4.72 14.28
CA VAL A 119 -4.15 4.38 12.89
C VAL A 119 -4.03 2.87 12.69
N HIS A 120 -4.93 2.30 11.90
CA HIS A 120 -4.76 0.96 11.32
C HIS A 120 -5.08 1.00 9.82
N TYR A 121 -4.61 0.01 9.11
CA TYR A 121 -4.77 -0.08 7.68
C TYR A 121 -5.46 -1.38 7.33
N GLU A 122 -6.55 -1.25 6.59
CA GLU A 122 -7.28 -2.37 6.03
C GLU A 122 -7.48 -2.14 4.53
N ASP A 123 -7.50 -3.24 3.80
CA ASP A 123 -7.72 -3.26 2.36
C ASP A 123 -8.59 -4.47 1.96
N PHE A 124 -9.07 -4.45 0.74
CA PHE A 124 -9.95 -5.51 0.26
C PHE A 124 -9.22 -6.84 0.02
N GLY A 125 -7.91 -6.84 -0.19
CA GLY A 125 -7.09 -8.04 -0.22
C GLY A 125 -7.11 -8.77 1.13
N GLN A 126 -6.97 -8.02 2.25
CA GLN A 126 -7.11 -8.54 3.61
C GLN A 126 -8.54 -9.02 3.87
N THR A 127 -9.54 -8.29 3.41
CA THR A 127 -10.96 -8.71 3.50
C THR A 127 -11.19 -10.04 2.80
N LEU A 128 -10.65 -10.23 1.59
CA LEU A 128 -10.72 -11.50 0.88
C LEU A 128 -10.00 -12.63 1.64
N ALA A 129 -8.89 -12.32 2.31
CA ALA A 129 -8.19 -13.27 3.16
C ALA A 129 -9.04 -13.74 4.34
N THR A 130 -9.78 -12.84 5.00
CA THR A 130 -10.69 -13.22 6.11
C THR A 130 -11.83 -14.11 5.63
N PHE A 131 -12.22 -14.02 4.36
CA PHE A 131 -13.19 -14.92 3.74
C PHE A 131 -12.59 -16.24 3.25
N GLY A 132 -11.29 -16.48 3.52
CA GLY A 132 -10.61 -17.73 3.16
C GLY A 132 -10.12 -17.78 1.72
N ILE A 133 -10.11 -16.68 0.99
CA ILE A 133 -9.58 -16.62 -0.37
C ILE A 133 -8.06 -16.63 -0.30
N HIS A 134 -7.44 -17.63 -0.89
CA HIS A 134 -6.00 -17.77 -0.96
C HIS A 134 -5.36 -16.65 -1.79
N GLU A 135 -4.11 -16.31 -1.47
CA GLU A 135 -3.34 -15.24 -2.11
C GLU A 135 -3.11 -15.44 -3.61
N GLY A 136 -3.08 -16.72 -4.07
CA GLY A 136 -2.73 -17.07 -5.45
C GLY A 136 -1.22 -16.94 -5.71
N PRO A 137 -0.80 -16.89 -6.99
CA PRO A 137 0.60 -16.77 -7.35
C PRO A 137 1.19 -15.42 -6.94
N PHE A 138 2.48 -15.44 -6.59
CA PHE A 138 3.26 -14.23 -6.37
C PHE A 138 3.36 -13.40 -7.65
N LEU A 139 3.22 -12.08 -7.52
CA LEU A 139 3.35 -11.12 -8.60
C LEU A 139 4.19 -9.94 -8.12
N PHE A 140 5.18 -9.56 -8.91
CA PHE A 140 5.91 -8.32 -8.69
C PHE A 140 5.40 -7.23 -9.65
N LEU A 141 4.96 -6.10 -9.10
CA LEU A 141 4.44 -4.99 -9.89
C LEU A 141 5.39 -3.80 -9.81
N PRO A 142 5.81 -3.22 -10.94
CA PRO A 142 6.61 -2.01 -10.94
C PRO A 142 5.92 -0.91 -10.13
N ILE A 143 6.67 -0.17 -9.32
CA ILE A 143 6.22 0.91 -8.43
C ILE A 143 5.46 0.41 -7.18
N LEU A 144 4.56 -0.57 -7.32
CA LEU A 144 3.77 -1.11 -6.22
C LEU A 144 4.56 -2.13 -5.37
N GLY A 145 5.51 -2.84 -5.99
CA GLY A 145 6.33 -3.83 -5.31
C GLY A 145 5.74 -5.25 -5.31
N PRO A 146 6.17 -6.08 -4.34
CA PRO A 146 5.68 -7.45 -4.19
C PRO A 146 4.18 -7.48 -3.87
N SER A 147 3.45 -8.36 -4.54
CA SER A 147 2.00 -8.53 -4.43
C SER A 147 1.62 -9.97 -4.77
N ASN A 148 0.33 -10.24 -4.83
CA ASN A 148 -0.25 -11.50 -5.29
C ASN A 148 -1.58 -11.22 -6.01
N LEU A 149 -2.16 -12.25 -6.61
CA LEU A 149 -3.37 -12.07 -7.41
C LEU A 149 -4.57 -11.57 -6.59
N ARG A 150 -4.73 -12.06 -5.35
CA ARG A 150 -5.79 -11.62 -4.42
C ARG A 150 -5.65 -10.15 -4.08
N ASP A 151 -4.46 -9.73 -3.69
CA ASP A 151 -4.20 -8.35 -3.26
C ASP A 151 -4.27 -7.37 -4.43
N LEU A 152 -3.88 -7.82 -5.64
CA LEU A 152 -4.08 -7.05 -6.86
C LEU A 152 -5.57 -6.85 -7.19
N ALA A 153 -6.38 -7.88 -7.04
CA ALA A 153 -7.83 -7.76 -7.18
C ALA A 153 -8.41 -6.83 -6.10
N GLY A 154 -7.93 -6.96 -4.86
CA GLY A 154 -8.26 -6.08 -3.75
C GLY A 154 -7.94 -4.61 -4.03
N LEU A 155 -6.76 -4.33 -4.56
CA LEU A 155 -6.36 -2.97 -4.97
C LEU A 155 -7.32 -2.37 -6.01
N GLY A 156 -7.82 -3.20 -6.94
CA GLY A 156 -8.83 -2.77 -7.91
C GLY A 156 -10.13 -2.33 -7.24
N VAL A 157 -10.63 -3.11 -6.28
CA VAL A 157 -11.84 -2.79 -5.52
C VAL A 157 -11.62 -1.56 -4.63
N ASP A 158 -10.51 -1.48 -3.90
CA ASP A 158 -10.18 -0.32 -3.06
C ASP A 158 -10.07 0.96 -3.89
N THR A 159 -9.49 0.88 -5.07
CA THR A 159 -9.41 2.01 -6.00
C THR A 159 -10.81 2.45 -6.45
N ALA A 160 -11.68 1.51 -6.77
CA ALA A 160 -13.07 1.80 -7.13
C ALA A 160 -13.88 2.33 -5.94
N ALA A 161 -13.62 1.87 -4.72
CA ALA A 161 -14.27 2.33 -3.50
C ALA A 161 -13.80 3.72 -3.03
N GLN A 162 -12.71 4.25 -3.57
CA GLN A 162 -12.22 5.59 -3.23
C GLN A 162 -13.21 6.67 -3.68
N PRO A 163 -13.70 7.54 -2.77
CA PRO A 163 -14.62 8.62 -3.15
C PRO A 163 -14.08 9.53 -4.25
N LEU A 164 -12.79 9.83 -4.22
CA LEU A 164 -12.15 10.67 -5.25
C LEU A 164 -12.23 10.09 -6.67
N THR A 165 -12.42 8.78 -6.81
CA THR A 165 -12.59 8.13 -8.11
C THR A 165 -13.94 8.51 -8.75
N TRP A 166 -14.94 8.84 -7.94
CA TRP A 166 -16.32 9.11 -8.37
C TRP A 166 -16.67 10.60 -8.42
N PHE A 167 -16.00 11.45 -7.63
CA PHE A 167 -16.33 12.87 -7.50
C PHE A 167 -15.71 13.74 -8.58
N GLY A 168 -15.73 13.32 -9.82
CA GLY A 168 -15.49 14.24 -10.93
C GLY A 168 -14.58 13.72 -12.01
N GLN A 169 -15.03 13.89 -13.22
CA GLN A 169 -14.27 13.71 -14.46
C GLN A 169 -13.66 15.05 -14.91
N GLY A 170 -13.13 15.83 -13.99
CA GLY A 170 -12.50 17.11 -14.31
C GLY A 170 -10.98 17.04 -14.21
N LEU A 171 -10.27 17.90 -14.96
CA LEU A 171 -8.81 18.02 -14.91
C LEU A 171 -8.29 18.14 -13.46
N ALA A 172 -8.97 18.93 -12.62
CA ALA A 172 -8.59 19.12 -11.23
C ALA A 172 -8.61 17.82 -10.41
N VAL A 173 -9.61 16.95 -10.61
CA VAL A 173 -9.71 15.67 -9.91
C VAL A 173 -8.69 14.67 -10.43
N ASN A 174 -8.43 14.64 -11.73
CA ASN A 174 -7.39 13.79 -12.31
C ASN A 174 -5.99 14.20 -11.82
N VAL A 175 -5.72 15.51 -11.75
CA VAL A 175 -4.47 16.03 -11.17
C VAL A 175 -4.36 15.68 -9.69
N LEU A 176 -5.43 15.89 -8.91
CA LEU A 176 -5.45 15.57 -7.48
C LEU A 176 -5.25 14.08 -7.22
N SER A 177 -5.89 13.22 -8.01
CA SER A 177 -5.72 11.76 -7.91
C SER A 177 -4.30 11.33 -8.28
N GLY A 178 -3.71 11.94 -9.31
CA GLY A 178 -2.31 11.70 -9.71
C GLY A 178 -1.32 12.18 -8.65
N VAL A 179 -1.52 13.38 -8.11
CA VAL A 179 -0.70 13.92 -7.02
C VAL A 179 -0.81 13.05 -5.77
N ARG A 180 -2.04 12.61 -5.42
CA ARG A 180 -2.26 11.68 -4.31
C ARG A 180 -1.52 10.37 -4.53
N GLY A 181 -1.63 9.76 -5.71
CA GLY A 181 -0.95 8.51 -6.03
C GLY A 181 0.57 8.64 -5.89
N GLY A 182 1.15 9.70 -6.43
CA GLY A 182 2.57 10.01 -6.26
C GLY A 182 2.95 10.25 -4.79
N ALA A 183 2.15 11.01 -4.04
CA ALA A 183 2.40 11.26 -2.63
C ALA A 183 2.33 9.98 -1.79
N VAL A 184 1.40 9.06 -2.06
CA VAL A 184 1.32 7.75 -1.38
C VAL A 184 2.58 6.92 -1.62
N VAL A 185 3.08 6.90 -2.86
CA VAL A 185 4.32 6.17 -3.19
C VAL A 185 5.51 6.76 -2.44
N LEU A 186 5.62 8.08 -2.38
CA LEU A 186 6.71 8.75 -1.67
C LEU A 186 6.63 8.56 -0.16
N ASP A 187 5.43 8.66 0.41
CA ASP A 187 5.19 8.51 1.85
C ASP A 187 5.50 7.09 2.33
N ASN A 188 5.00 6.08 1.61
CA ASN A 188 5.32 4.69 1.90
C ASN A 188 6.82 4.42 1.81
N ARG A 189 7.48 4.97 0.79
CA ARG A 189 8.92 4.82 0.61
C ARG A 189 9.71 5.49 1.73
N ASP A 190 9.31 6.69 2.17
CA ASP A 190 9.94 7.39 3.27
C ASP A 190 9.87 6.58 4.57
N TYR A 191 8.71 5.99 4.86
CA TYR A 191 8.54 5.08 6.00
C TYR A 191 9.52 3.90 5.97
N TYR A 192 9.69 3.25 4.82
CA TYR A 192 10.63 2.12 4.70
C TYR A 192 12.09 2.55 4.83
N PHE A 193 12.46 3.74 4.38
CA PHE A 193 13.80 4.26 4.59
C PHE A 193 14.09 4.54 6.06
N ASP A 194 13.15 5.12 6.80
CA ASP A 194 13.32 5.36 8.22
C ASP A 194 13.48 4.03 8.98
N VAL A 195 12.72 3.00 8.64
CA VAL A 195 12.86 1.64 9.24
C VAL A 195 14.21 1.01 8.95
N ILE A 196 14.77 1.20 7.75
CA ILE A 196 16.07 0.63 7.37
C ILE A 196 17.22 1.40 8.02
N ASP A 197 17.12 2.72 8.11
CA ASP A 197 18.14 3.57 8.73
C ASP A 197 18.24 3.35 10.26
N ASP A 198 17.15 2.85 10.90
CA ASP A 198 17.09 2.53 12.33
C ASP A 198 17.62 1.11 12.66
N MET A 199 17.92 0.24 11.68
CA MET A 199 18.44 -1.12 11.85
C MET A 199 19.96 -1.17 11.76
#